data_30d2797e3d65c5861cb5fbb333e91351
#
_entry.id   30d2797e3d65c5861cb5fbb333e91351
#
_cell.length_a   1.000
_cell.length_b   1.000
_cell.length_c   1.000
_cell.angle_alpha   90.00
_cell.angle_beta   90.00
_cell.angle_gamma   90.00
#
_symmetry.space_group_name_H-M   'P 1'
#
loop_
_entity.id
_entity.type
_entity.pdbx_description
1 polymer ?
#
loop_
_entity_poly.entity_id
_entity_poly.type
_entity_poly.pdbx_seq_one_letter_code
_entity_poly.pdbx_strand_id
1 'polypeptide(L)'
;MQYLTDNTRITGLMEVSPPNEVTSEIPISPEASELVFKSRKEISDILHGNDDRLVVVVGPCSIHDPESAIEYAERLKSLEVKFSDNLKIVMRVYFEKPRTTVGWKGLINDPNLDNSYDVNLGLRKARKVLSDINNLVLPAGTEFLDMITPQYIADLI
;
A
#
# COMPACT_ATOMS: atom_id res chain seq x y z
N MET A 1 31.17 6.26 38.15
CA MET A 1 31.17 6.31 36.68
C MET A 1 29.77 5.89 36.23
N GLN A 2 29.10 6.70 35.41
CA GLN A 2 27.78 6.33 34.85
C GLN A 2 28.00 5.78 33.46
N TYR A 3 27.53 4.57 33.20
CA TYR A 3 27.65 3.93 31.88
C TYR A 3 26.42 4.30 31.04
N LEU A 4 26.62 4.59 29.75
CA LEU A 4 25.55 4.78 28.80
C LEU A 4 24.94 3.41 28.47
N THR A 5 23.65 3.24 28.83
CA THR A 5 22.93 1.95 28.68
C THR A 5 21.74 2.03 27.73
N ASP A 6 21.38 3.25 27.29
CA ASP A 6 20.26 3.51 26.40
C ASP A 6 20.76 4.09 25.07
N ASN A 7 20.04 3.79 23.98
CA ASN A 7 20.28 4.32 22.63
C ASN A 7 21.71 4.09 22.09
N THR A 8 22.41 3.09 22.55
CA THR A 8 23.84 2.85 22.25
C THR A 8 24.11 2.51 20.77
N ARG A 9 23.07 2.19 20.00
CA ARG A 9 23.15 1.83 18.56
C ARG A 9 22.36 2.75 17.66
N ILE A 10 21.74 3.80 18.21
CA ILE A 10 21.00 4.80 17.45
C ILE A 10 21.98 5.89 17.02
N THR A 11 22.07 6.12 15.70
CA THR A 11 22.93 7.14 15.10
C THR A 11 22.25 8.47 14.90
N GLY A 12 20.90 8.50 14.88
CA GLY A 12 20.09 9.71 14.70
C GLY A 12 18.61 9.41 14.85
N LEU A 13 17.83 10.45 15.02
CA LEU A 13 16.36 10.41 15.02
C LEU A 13 15.88 11.40 13.96
N MET A 14 14.90 11.00 13.16
CA MET A 14 14.21 11.88 12.22
C MET A 14 12.72 11.92 12.57
N GLU A 15 12.15 13.10 12.45
CA GLU A 15 10.71 13.29 12.61
C GLU A 15 9.99 12.72 11.38
N VAL A 16 8.91 11.98 11.61
CA VAL A 16 8.05 11.47 10.55
C VAL A 16 6.88 12.43 10.39
N SER A 17 6.60 12.84 9.13
CA SER A 17 5.45 13.68 8.80
C SER A 17 4.16 13.06 9.35
N PRO A 18 3.29 13.82 10.00
CA PRO A 18 2.05 13.27 10.55
C PRO A 18 1.09 12.83 9.42
N PRO A 19 0.21 11.84 9.66
CA PRO A 19 -0.68 11.30 8.62
C PRO A 19 -1.55 12.34 7.93
N ASN A 20 -2.06 13.33 8.66
CA ASN A 20 -2.90 14.41 8.11
C ASN A 20 -2.15 15.29 7.11
N GLU A 21 -0.86 15.49 7.25
CA GLU A 21 -0.03 16.20 6.28
C GLU A 21 0.02 15.43 4.96
N VAL A 22 0.43 14.16 5.01
CA VAL A 22 0.57 13.32 3.81
C VAL A 22 -0.76 13.07 3.12
N THR A 23 -1.85 12.89 3.89
CA THR A 23 -3.20 12.74 3.31
C THR A 23 -3.73 14.02 2.69
N SER A 24 -3.33 15.18 3.19
CA SER A 24 -3.68 16.48 2.60
C SER A 24 -2.87 16.79 1.34
N GLU A 25 -1.62 16.37 1.27
CA GLU A 25 -0.77 16.51 0.08
C GLU A 25 -1.23 15.60 -1.08
N ILE A 26 -1.69 14.40 -0.75
CA ILE A 26 -2.16 13.39 -1.72
C ILE A 26 -3.56 12.96 -1.30
N PRO A 27 -4.59 13.77 -1.53
CA PRO A 27 -5.95 13.43 -1.15
C PRO A 27 -6.52 12.30 -2.01
N ILE A 28 -7.44 11.53 -1.43
CA ILE A 28 -8.21 10.56 -2.20
C ILE A 28 -9.17 11.30 -3.14
N SER A 29 -9.27 10.86 -4.40
CA SER A 29 -10.27 11.40 -5.32
C SER A 29 -11.68 10.88 -4.99
N PRO A 30 -12.75 11.60 -5.38
CA PRO A 30 -14.12 11.11 -5.21
C PRO A 30 -14.33 9.73 -5.84
N GLU A 31 -13.78 9.51 -7.03
CA GLU A 31 -13.89 8.27 -7.79
C GLU A 31 -13.16 7.11 -7.08
N ALA A 32 -11.97 7.36 -6.57
CA ALA A 32 -11.22 6.38 -5.77
C ALA A 32 -11.93 6.05 -4.45
N SER A 33 -12.52 7.05 -3.79
CA SER A 33 -13.31 6.84 -2.56
C SER A 33 -14.54 5.97 -2.83
N GLU A 34 -15.25 6.22 -3.92
CA GLU A 34 -16.40 5.40 -4.33
C GLU A 34 -15.97 3.96 -4.66
N LEU A 35 -14.86 3.79 -5.38
CA LEU A 35 -14.28 2.48 -5.70
C LEU A 35 -13.98 1.69 -4.43
N VAL A 36 -13.27 2.29 -3.49
CA VAL A 36 -12.90 1.62 -2.22
C VAL A 36 -14.14 1.21 -1.44
N PHE A 37 -15.10 2.13 -1.29
CA PHE A 37 -16.36 1.85 -0.59
C PHE A 37 -17.13 0.68 -1.22
N LYS A 38 -17.33 0.72 -2.55
CA LYS A 38 -18.02 -0.35 -3.28
C LYS A 38 -17.29 -1.68 -3.21
N SER A 39 -15.96 -1.66 -3.39
CA SER A 39 -15.15 -2.88 -3.37
C SER A 39 -15.16 -3.57 -2.02
N ARG A 40 -15.10 -2.81 -0.93
CA ARG A 40 -15.23 -3.36 0.44
C ARG A 40 -16.59 -4.05 0.63
N LYS A 41 -17.66 -3.41 0.14
CA LYS A 41 -19.00 -4.02 0.22
C LYS A 41 -19.10 -5.29 -0.61
N GLU A 42 -18.65 -5.27 -1.87
CA GLU A 42 -18.68 -6.46 -2.74
C GLU A 42 -17.87 -7.62 -2.16
N ILE A 43 -16.66 -7.34 -1.65
CA ILE A 43 -15.83 -8.37 -1.00
C ILE A 43 -16.55 -8.94 0.24
N SER A 44 -17.18 -8.09 1.03
CA SER A 44 -17.99 -8.55 2.18
C SER A 44 -19.15 -9.43 1.73
N ASP A 45 -19.87 -9.04 0.67
CA ASP A 45 -20.99 -9.82 0.13
C ASP A 45 -20.53 -11.20 -0.38
N ILE A 46 -19.39 -11.26 -1.07
CA ILE A 46 -18.77 -12.53 -1.53
C ILE A 46 -18.41 -13.42 -0.34
N LEU A 47 -17.74 -12.87 0.67
CA LEU A 47 -17.31 -13.65 1.85
C LEU A 47 -18.47 -14.17 2.69
N HIS A 48 -19.64 -13.52 2.63
CA HIS A 48 -20.85 -13.96 3.31
C HIS A 48 -21.80 -14.79 2.43
N GLY A 49 -21.41 -15.09 1.17
CA GLY A 49 -22.20 -15.91 0.25
C GLY A 49 -23.41 -15.17 -0.36
N ASN A 50 -23.41 -13.84 -0.36
CA ASN A 50 -24.42 -13.01 -1.00
C ASN A 50 -24.08 -12.67 -2.46
N ASP A 51 -22.88 -13.01 -2.90
CA ASP A 51 -22.36 -12.83 -4.26
C ASP A 51 -21.53 -14.07 -4.61
N ASP A 52 -21.83 -14.71 -5.72
CA ASP A 52 -21.22 -15.99 -6.12
C ASP A 52 -19.84 -15.84 -6.78
N ARG A 53 -19.35 -14.61 -6.98
CA ARG A 53 -18.01 -14.36 -7.51
C ARG A 53 -16.91 -14.84 -6.55
N LEU A 54 -15.71 -15.02 -7.08
CA LEU A 54 -14.52 -15.30 -6.27
C LEU A 54 -13.68 -14.05 -6.10
N VAL A 55 -13.21 -13.79 -4.89
CA VAL A 55 -12.21 -12.75 -4.63
C VAL A 55 -10.83 -13.27 -5.02
N VAL A 56 -10.13 -12.56 -5.90
CA VAL A 56 -8.77 -12.88 -6.35
C VAL A 56 -7.85 -11.72 -6.01
N VAL A 57 -6.94 -11.95 -5.05
CA VAL A 57 -5.89 -10.99 -4.69
C VAL A 57 -4.62 -11.39 -5.42
N VAL A 58 -4.20 -10.61 -6.41
CA VAL A 58 -3.07 -10.93 -7.29
C VAL A 58 -2.20 -9.71 -7.55
N GLY A 59 -0.88 -9.91 -7.58
CA GLY A 59 0.09 -8.84 -7.81
C GLY A 59 1.52 -9.26 -7.49
N PRO A 60 2.48 -8.34 -7.64
CA PRO A 60 3.89 -8.60 -7.32
C PRO A 60 4.06 -8.92 -5.84
N CYS A 61 5.20 -9.55 -5.51
CA CYS A 61 5.53 -9.89 -4.12
C CYS A 61 5.64 -8.65 -3.24
N SER A 62 6.23 -7.58 -3.76
CA SER A 62 6.19 -6.22 -3.19
C SER A 62 6.52 -5.18 -4.25
N ILE A 63 6.00 -3.99 -4.06
CA ILE A 63 6.30 -2.85 -4.92
C ILE A 63 7.67 -2.30 -4.53
N HIS A 64 8.56 -2.19 -5.50
CA HIS A 64 9.86 -1.54 -5.37
C HIS A 64 10.03 -0.40 -6.37
N ASP A 65 9.28 -0.47 -7.47
CA ASP A 65 9.26 0.50 -8.54
C ASP A 65 7.82 0.93 -8.83
N PRO A 66 7.46 2.20 -8.59
CA PRO A 66 6.13 2.73 -8.85
C PRO A 66 5.68 2.61 -10.31
N GLU A 67 6.56 2.86 -11.27
CA GLU A 67 6.21 2.82 -12.71
C GLU A 67 5.81 1.41 -13.14
N SER A 68 6.59 0.42 -12.76
CA SER A 68 6.26 -1.00 -13.01
C SER A 68 4.98 -1.43 -12.32
N ALA A 69 4.66 -0.86 -11.15
CA ALA A 69 3.40 -1.15 -10.45
C ALA A 69 2.20 -0.61 -11.23
N ILE A 70 2.29 0.58 -11.80
CA ILE A 70 1.22 1.17 -12.61
C ILE A 70 1.04 0.40 -13.92
N GLU A 71 2.14 0.06 -14.62
CA GLU A 71 2.06 -0.80 -15.82
C GLU A 71 1.36 -2.14 -15.52
N TYR A 72 1.69 -2.76 -14.39
CA TYR A 72 1.02 -3.98 -13.96
C TYR A 72 -0.47 -3.75 -13.71
N ALA A 73 -0.83 -2.65 -13.05
CA ALA A 73 -2.22 -2.29 -12.75
C ALA A 73 -3.04 -2.09 -14.03
N GLU A 74 -2.51 -1.42 -15.04
CA GLU A 74 -3.17 -1.22 -16.34
C GLU A 74 -3.48 -2.56 -17.04
N ARG A 75 -2.51 -3.48 -17.04
CA ARG A 75 -2.71 -4.83 -17.58
C ARG A 75 -3.74 -5.62 -16.77
N LEU A 76 -3.67 -5.54 -15.45
CA LEU A 76 -4.61 -6.24 -14.56
C LEU A 76 -6.03 -5.68 -14.68
N LYS A 77 -6.19 -4.38 -14.88
CA LYS A 77 -7.49 -3.75 -15.11
C LYS A 77 -8.22 -4.33 -16.32
N SER A 78 -7.48 -4.62 -17.40
CA SER A 78 -8.07 -5.26 -18.59
C SER A 78 -8.62 -6.65 -18.28
N LEU A 79 -7.99 -7.41 -17.40
CA LEU A 79 -8.46 -8.71 -16.92
C LEU A 79 -9.62 -8.59 -15.95
N GLU A 80 -9.58 -7.59 -15.06
CA GLU A 80 -10.67 -7.30 -14.10
C GLU A 80 -11.97 -7.04 -14.86
N VAL A 81 -11.96 -6.20 -15.89
CA VAL A 81 -13.12 -5.95 -16.75
C VAL A 81 -13.59 -7.21 -17.47
N LYS A 82 -12.65 -8.00 -18.01
CA LYS A 82 -12.97 -9.23 -18.76
C LYS A 82 -13.64 -10.31 -17.91
N PHE A 83 -13.28 -10.40 -16.63
CA PHE A 83 -13.74 -11.46 -15.74
C PHE A 83 -14.68 -10.96 -14.63
N SER A 84 -15.19 -9.75 -14.74
CA SER A 84 -16.01 -9.09 -13.71
C SER A 84 -17.26 -9.87 -13.28
N ASP A 85 -17.82 -10.70 -14.17
CA ASP A 85 -19.00 -11.53 -13.88
C ASP A 85 -18.71 -12.70 -12.93
N ASN A 86 -17.44 -13.14 -12.85
CA ASN A 86 -17.05 -14.32 -12.08
C ASN A 86 -16.02 -14.01 -10.98
N LEU A 87 -15.25 -12.96 -11.16
CA LEU A 87 -14.15 -12.61 -10.27
C LEU A 87 -14.24 -11.16 -9.78
N LYS A 88 -13.99 -10.98 -8.51
CA LYS A 88 -13.62 -9.69 -7.95
C LYS A 88 -12.11 -9.65 -7.81
N ILE A 89 -11.45 -8.98 -8.75
CA ILE A 89 -9.99 -8.87 -8.76
C ILE A 89 -9.57 -7.69 -7.91
N VAL A 90 -8.63 -7.92 -6.99
CA VAL A 90 -7.99 -6.92 -6.14
C VAL A 90 -6.49 -6.97 -6.40
N MET A 91 -5.88 -5.85 -6.74
CA MET A 91 -4.44 -5.79 -6.92
C MET A 91 -3.72 -5.89 -5.59
N ARG A 92 -2.79 -6.84 -5.45
CA ARG A 92 -1.89 -6.92 -4.30
C ARG A 92 -0.83 -5.82 -4.41
N VAL A 93 -0.79 -4.92 -3.43
CA VAL A 93 0.12 -3.77 -3.39
C VAL A 93 0.83 -3.74 -2.03
N TYR A 94 1.90 -4.50 -1.90
CA TYR A 94 2.66 -4.62 -0.64
C TYR A 94 3.91 -3.75 -0.71
N PHE A 95 4.13 -2.93 0.31
CA PHE A 95 5.22 -1.94 0.39
C PHE A 95 6.32 -2.30 1.36
N GLU A 96 6.08 -3.23 2.26
CA GLU A 96 6.99 -3.55 3.34
C GLU A 96 7.46 -5.01 3.27
N LYS A 97 8.59 -5.27 3.91
CA LYS A 97 9.17 -6.61 4.03
C LYS A 97 9.48 -6.90 5.50
N PRO A 98 8.91 -7.95 6.09
CA PRO A 98 9.17 -8.35 7.48
C PRO A 98 10.58 -8.96 7.61
N ARG A 99 11.62 -8.15 7.46
CA ARG A 99 13.02 -8.57 7.55
C ARG A 99 13.50 -8.47 8.99
N THR A 100 14.09 -9.56 9.51
CA THR A 100 14.62 -9.59 10.87
C THR A 100 16.07 -9.12 10.94
N THR A 101 16.89 -9.41 9.93
CA THR A 101 18.33 -9.11 9.95
C THR A 101 18.83 -8.40 8.70
N VAL A 102 18.73 -9.02 7.52
CA VAL A 102 19.35 -8.54 6.29
C VAL A 102 18.33 -8.41 5.18
N GLY A 103 18.51 -7.44 4.30
CA GLY A 103 17.75 -7.21 3.09
C GLY A 103 16.91 -5.94 3.14
N TRP A 104 16.46 -5.54 1.97
CA TRP A 104 15.63 -4.35 1.77
C TRP A 104 14.32 -4.45 2.57
N LYS A 105 14.00 -3.38 3.29
CA LYS A 105 12.84 -3.31 4.20
C LYS A 105 11.52 -2.97 3.52
N GLY A 106 11.53 -2.62 2.24
CA GLY A 106 10.36 -2.23 1.47
C GLY A 106 10.35 -0.75 1.09
N LEU A 107 9.43 -0.39 0.19
CA LEU A 107 9.34 0.94 -0.41
C LEU A 107 9.12 2.05 0.63
N ILE A 108 8.35 1.78 1.68
CA ILE A 108 8.10 2.79 2.73
C ILE A 108 9.38 3.05 3.51
N ASN A 109 10.11 1.99 3.86
CA ASN A 109 11.27 2.11 4.75
C ASN A 109 12.55 2.55 4.04
N ASP A 110 12.72 2.18 2.76
CA ASP A 110 13.92 2.51 1.96
C ASP A 110 13.53 2.71 0.49
N PRO A 111 12.93 3.86 0.17
CA PRO A 111 12.30 4.12 -1.14
C PRO A 111 13.29 4.25 -2.30
N ASN A 112 14.57 4.47 -2.00
CA ASN A 112 15.62 4.67 -2.99
C ASN A 112 16.54 3.45 -3.16
N LEU A 113 16.35 2.40 -2.35
CA LEU A 113 17.17 1.18 -2.29
C LEU A 113 18.67 1.47 -2.01
N ASP A 114 18.96 2.54 -1.28
CA ASP A 114 20.31 3.04 -1.01
C ASP A 114 20.66 3.05 0.48
N ASN A 115 19.78 2.50 1.34
CA ASN A 115 19.85 2.52 2.80
C ASN A 115 19.83 3.94 3.40
N SER A 116 19.25 4.92 2.70
CA SER A 116 19.01 6.25 3.25
C SER A 116 17.87 6.25 4.27
N TYR A 117 16.97 5.27 4.18
CA TYR A 117 15.80 5.11 5.05
C TYR A 117 14.91 6.36 5.11
N ASP A 118 14.73 7.04 3.98
CA ASP A 118 13.84 8.20 3.89
C ASP A 118 12.36 7.77 3.93
N VAL A 119 11.89 7.49 5.15
CA VAL A 119 10.53 7.03 5.41
C VAL A 119 9.49 8.07 4.98
N ASN A 120 9.80 9.36 5.09
CA ASN A 120 8.88 10.42 4.66
C ASN A 120 8.62 10.39 3.16
N LEU A 121 9.65 10.17 2.37
CA LEU A 121 9.52 9.96 0.93
C LEU A 121 8.81 8.63 0.63
N GLY A 122 9.13 7.57 1.38
CA GLY A 122 8.53 6.26 1.22
C GLY A 122 7.01 6.25 1.44
N LEU A 123 6.54 6.92 2.47
CA LEU A 123 5.10 7.08 2.76
C LEU A 123 4.37 7.81 1.64
N ARG A 124 4.97 8.89 1.11
CA ARG A 124 4.40 9.64 -0.02
C ARG A 124 4.36 8.82 -1.30
N LYS A 125 5.45 8.10 -1.61
CA LYS A 125 5.49 7.18 -2.76
C LYS A 125 4.42 6.08 -2.65
N ALA A 126 4.29 5.45 -1.49
CA ALA A 126 3.31 4.38 -1.27
C ALA A 126 1.87 4.89 -1.43
N ARG A 127 1.53 6.02 -0.81
CA ARG A 127 0.21 6.65 -0.93
C ARG A 127 -0.08 7.05 -2.39
N LYS A 128 0.93 7.63 -3.09
CA LYS A 128 0.77 8.02 -4.50
C LYS A 128 0.48 6.82 -5.40
N VAL A 129 1.21 5.72 -5.24
CA VAL A 129 0.99 4.47 -6.00
C VAL A 129 -0.43 3.93 -5.78
N LEU A 130 -0.91 3.89 -4.55
CA LEU A 130 -2.27 3.45 -4.25
C LEU A 130 -3.33 4.38 -4.87
N SER A 131 -3.13 5.69 -4.76
CA SER A 131 -4.01 6.68 -5.39
C SER A 131 -4.07 6.48 -6.91
N ASP A 132 -2.93 6.29 -7.56
CA ASP A 132 -2.86 6.09 -9.01
C ASP A 132 -3.54 4.79 -9.44
N ILE A 133 -3.34 3.69 -8.72
CA ILE A 133 -4.01 2.41 -8.97
C ILE A 133 -5.54 2.56 -8.82
N ASN A 134 -6.00 3.21 -7.75
CA ASN A 134 -7.43 3.44 -7.55
C ASN A 134 -8.04 4.34 -8.62
N ASN A 135 -7.30 5.32 -9.13
CA ASN A 135 -7.74 6.17 -10.25
C ASN A 135 -7.86 5.41 -11.58
N LEU A 136 -7.20 4.24 -11.72
CA LEU A 136 -7.44 3.28 -12.82
C LEU A 136 -8.72 2.45 -12.59
N VAL A 137 -9.48 2.74 -11.54
CA VAL A 137 -10.67 1.97 -11.13
C VAL A 137 -10.33 0.51 -10.84
N LEU A 138 -9.19 0.26 -10.22
CA LEU A 138 -8.74 -1.06 -9.78
C LEU A 138 -8.57 -1.06 -8.26
N PRO A 139 -9.31 -1.89 -7.51
CA PRO A 139 -9.16 -1.94 -6.06
C PRO A 139 -7.82 -2.56 -5.66
N ALA A 140 -7.23 -2.02 -4.61
CA ALA A 140 -5.96 -2.46 -4.07
C ALA A 140 -6.12 -3.10 -2.69
N GLY A 141 -5.29 -4.10 -2.40
CA GLY A 141 -5.15 -4.71 -1.08
C GLY A 141 -3.70 -4.71 -0.65
N THR A 142 -3.45 -4.36 0.62
CA THR A 142 -2.10 -4.30 1.17
C THR A 142 -1.96 -5.16 2.44
N GLU A 143 -0.75 -5.21 2.95
CA GLU A 143 -0.41 -5.82 4.23
C GLU A 143 -0.06 -4.71 5.22
N PHE A 144 -0.59 -4.79 6.42
CA PHE A 144 -0.23 -3.91 7.53
C PHE A 144 0.65 -4.66 8.52
N LEU A 145 1.93 -4.27 8.61
CA LEU A 145 2.89 -4.90 9.50
C LEU A 145 3.06 -4.15 10.83
N ASP A 146 2.53 -2.95 10.93
CA ASP A 146 2.54 -2.11 12.12
C ASP A 146 1.21 -1.36 12.31
N MET A 147 1.12 -0.53 13.35
CA MET A 147 -0.07 0.26 13.68
C MET A 147 -0.02 1.70 13.16
N ILE A 148 1.08 2.13 12.57
CA ILE A 148 1.34 3.52 12.16
C ILE A 148 1.08 3.67 10.67
N THR A 149 1.67 2.82 9.83
CA THR A 149 1.53 2.82 8.37
C THR A 149 0.06 2.86 7.89
N PRO A 150 -0.89 2.12 8.51
CA PRO A 150 -2.30 2.20 8.11
C PRO A 150 -2.88 3.61 8.12
N GLN A 151 -2.43 4.48 9.02
CA GLN A 151 -2.97 5.83 9.15
C GLN A 151 -2.68 6.72 7.93
N TYR A 152 -1.71 6.34 7.10
CA TYR A 152 -1.32 7.06 5.88
C TYR A 152 -2.02 6.57 4.61
N ILE A 153 -2.55 5.34 4.61
CA ILE A 153 -2.98 4.68 3.37
C ILE A 153 -4.30 3.91 3.48
N ALA A 154 -4.87 3.74 4.67
CA ALA A 154 -6.05 2.89 4.86
C ALA A 154 -7.30 3.39 4.11
N ASP A 155 -7.40 4.67 3.80
CA ASP A 155 -8.50 5.23 3.02
C ASP A 155 -8.48 4.81 1.53
N LEU A 156 -7.35 4.26 1.07
CA LEU A 156 -7.11 3.81 -0.31
C LEU A 156 -7.18 2.27 -0.49
N ILE A 157 -7.57 1.52 0.58
CA ILE A 157 -7.59 0.04 0.62
C ILE A 157 -9.02 -0.49 0.78
#